data_89ee27a670b7c89b09d099536171d129
#
_entry.id   89ee27a670b7c89b09d099536171d129
#
_cell.length_a   1.000
_cell.length_b   1.000
_cell.length_c   1.000
_cell.angle_alpha   90.00
_cell.angle_beta   90.00
_cell.angle_gamma   90.00
#
_symmetry.space_group_name_H-M   'P 1'
#
loop_
_entity.id
_entity.type
_entity.pdbx_description
1 polymer ?
#
loop_
_entity_poly.entity_id
_entity_poly.type
_entity_poly.pdbx_seq_one_letter_code
_entity_poly.pdbx_strand_id
1 'polypeptide(L)'
;AMLMSHRIPSLLLAFGLFVLLSLTACTGSGGAKGAADSAAMLSEMQWDSLILDRTYYDDDVHKKGSSVVVFINYLFPKADSTLQRLFGRLTFGDGYDSIPPQEALARYAREVQAEYLFGSGDSITMYTAEEIAGLKSELSLVTKASFVDVPHGLLSLQKELYTYSAGAAHGLLGTSYYTIDLK
;
A
#
# COMPACT_ATOMS: atom_id res chain seq x y z
N ALA A 1 27.03 -14.08 34.09
CA ALA A 1 27.18 -13.43 32.81
C ALA A 1 27.07 -14.48 31.72
N MET A 2 25.91 -14.58 31.06
CA MET A 2 25.68 -15.55 29.98
C MET A 2 25.06 -14.75 28.83
N LEU A 3 25.85 -14.47 27.82
CA LEU A 3 25.41 -13.84 26.58
C LEU A 3 24.63 -14.88 25.76
N MET A 4 23.33 -14.68 25.61
CA MET A 4 22.53 -15.41 24.63
C MET A 4 22.51 -14.63 23.32
N SER A 5 23.31 -15.11 22.38
CA SER A 5 23.31 -14.67 20.97
C SER A 5 22.09 -15.25 20.27
N HIS A 6 21.08 -14.43 20.00
CA HIS A 6 19.97 -14.80 19.11
C HIS A 6 20.40 -14.64 17.65
N ARG A 7 20.69 -15.74 17.02
CA ARG A 7 20.83 -15.82 15.56
C ARG A 7 19.45 -15.78 14.93
N ILE A 8 19.17 -14.73 14.17
CA ILE A 8 17.99 -14.63 13.30
C ILE A 8 18.25 -15.54 12.09
N PRO A 9 17.39 -16.53 11.81
CA PRO A 9 17.58 -17.35 10.62
C PRO A 9 17.21 -16.57 9.36
N SER A 10 18.12 -16.59 8.41
CA SER A 10 18.00 -16.05 7.05
C SER A 10 16.89 -16.80 6.28
N LEU A 11 15.69 -16.29 6.29
CA LEU A 11 14.55 -16.81 5.51
C LEU A 11 14.07 -15.78 4.44
N LEU A 12 14.98 -15.02 3.88
CA LEU A 12 14.67 -13.94 2.93
C LEU A 12 15.28 -14.14 1.53
N LEU A 13 15.50 -15.39 1.11
CA LEU A 13 16.15 -15.66 -0.20
C LEU A 13 15.41 -16.69 -1.06
N ALA A 14 14.09 -16.85 -0.92
CA ALA A 14 13.33 -17.82 -1.72
C ALA A 14 12.11 -17.24 -2.48
N PHE A 15 11.93 -15.93 -2.56
CA PHE A 15 10.80 -15.33 -3.29
C PHE A 15 11.15 -14.70 -4.65
N GLY A 16 12.40 -14.81 -5.08
CA GLY A 16 12.90 -14.18 -6.31
C GLY A 16 12.86 -15.03 -7.59
N LEU A 17 12.41 -16.27 -7.57
CA LEU A 17 12.62 -17.16 -8.73
C LEU A 17 11.40 -17.98 -9.17
N PHE A 18 10.17 -17.50 -9.01
CA PHE A 18 8.97 -18.27 -9.41
C PHE A 18 8.08 -17.58 -10.46
N VAL A 19 8.54 -16.58 -11.18
CA VAL A 19 7.77 -15.91 -12.26
C VAL A 19 8.17 -16.36 -13.68
N LEU A 20 9.04 -17.34 -13.83
CA LEU A 20 9.65 -17.64 -15.16
C LEU A 20 9.24 -18.98 -15.79
N LEU A 21 8.12 -19.62 -15.40
CA LEU A 21 7.76 -20.90 -16.05
C LEU A 21 6.25 -21.15 -16.10
N SER A 22 5.51 -20.35 -16.91
CA SER A 22 4.22 -20.80 -17.46
C SER A 22 3.86 -20.03 -18.74
N LEU A 23 4.74 -20.04 -19.74
CA LEU A 23 4.45 -19.57 -21.09
C LEU A 23 4.77 -20.71 -22.07
N THR A 24 3.97 -21.77 -22.05
CA THR A 24 3.93 -22.70 -23.18
C THR A 24 2.49 -23.00 -23.54
N ALA A 25 2.21 -22.78 -24.82
CA ALA A 25 1.11 -23.26 -25.62
C ALA A 25 -0.12 -22.33 -25.80
N CYS A 26 0.03 -21.40 -26.77
CA CYS A 26 -0.99 -21.18 -27.80
C CYS A 26 -0.27 -20.67 -29.04
N THR A 27 0.07 -21.59 -29.96
CA THR A 27 0.64 -21.28 -31.27
C THR A 27 -0.47 -20.81 -32.22
N GLY A 28 -0.79 -19.50 -32.10
CA GLY A 28 -1.46 -18.77 -33.18
C GLY A 28 -0.43 -17.84 -33.81
N SER A 29 -0.22 -17.93 -35.13
CA SER A 29 0.85 -17.28 -35.90
C SER A 29 0.77 -15.74 -36.02
N GLY A 30 0.19 -15.05 -35.04
CA GLY A 30 0.14 -13.58 -34.93
C GLY A 30 0.76 -13.04 -33.64
N GLY A 31 1.17 -13.92 -32.67
CA GLY A 31 1.45 -13.51 -31.31
C GLY A 31 2.90 -13.14 -30.97
N ALA A 32 3.87 -13.46 -31.80
CA ALA A 32 5.29 -13.34 -31.42
C ALA A 32 5.80 -11.87 -31.36
N LYS A 33 5.26 -10.98 -32.18
CA LYS A 33 5.68 -9.58 -32.22
C LYS A 33 5.08 -8.77 -31.06
N GLY A 34 3.82 -9.00 -30.74
CA GLY A 34 3.15 -8.37 -29.60
C GLY A 34 3.74 -8.74 -28.24
N ALA A 35 4.18 -10.00 -28.04
CA ALA A 35 4.79 -10.44 -26.80
C ALA A 35 6.20 -9.86 -26.57
N ALA A 36 6.96 -9.61 -27.65
CA ALA A 36 8.29 -8.98 -27.55
C ALA A 36 8.19 -7.48 -27.25
N ASP A 37 7.27 -6.76 -27.89
CA ASP A 37 7.00 -5.34 -27.62
C ASP A 37 6.50 -5.14 -26.17
N SER A 38 5.83 -6.09 -25.65
CA SER A 38 5.28 -6.18 -24.31
C SER A 38 6.31 -6.34 -23.22
N ALA A 39 7.25 -7.25 -23.41
CA ALA A 39 8.37 -7.44 -22.50
C ALA A 39 9.26 -6.19 -22.50
N ALA A 40 9.39 -5.47 -23.61
CA ALA A 40 10.09 -4.21 -23.72
C ALA A 40 9.37 -3.09 -22.92
N MET A 41 8.05 -2.92 -23.06
CA MET A 41 7.29 -1.95 -22.25
C MET A 41 7.39 -2.25 -20.74
N LEU A 42 7.37 -3.54 -20.35
CA LEU A 42 7.56 -3.95 -18.95
C LEU A 42 8.95 -3.61 -18.43
N SER A 43 9.98 -3.78 -19.27
CA SER A 43 11.37 -3.47 -18.90
C SER A 43 11.66 -1.97 -18.87
N GLU A 44 10.90 -1.16 -19.60
CA GLU A 44 11.04 0.30 -19.64
C GLU A 44 10.28 0.99 -18.51
N MET A 45 9.19 0.40 -18.01
CA MET A 45 8.44 0.99 -16.90
C MET A 45 9.15 0.68 -15.57
N GLN A 46 9.90 1.66 -15.09
CA GLN A 46 10.54 1.57 -13.78
C GLN A 46 9.52 1.86 -12.67
N TRP A 47 9.47 0.96 -11.70
CA TRP A 47 8.63 1.07 -10.52
C TRP A 47 9.45 1.49 -9.32
N ASP A 48 8.82 2.23 -8.43
CA ASP A 48 9.34 2.52 -7.10
C ASP A 48 8.24 2.29 -6.06
N SER A 49 8.61 2.14 -4.81
CA SER A 49 7.66 1.95 -3.73
C SER A 49 8.06 2.71 -2.48
N LEU A 50 7.06 3.21 -1.78
CA LEU A 50 7.22 3.83 -0.47
C LEU A 50 6.52 2.96 0.56
N ILE A 51 7.24 2.63 1.63
CA ILE A 51 6.71 1.85 2.73
C ILE A 51 6.67 2.73 3.98
N LEU A 52 5.50 2.79 4.60
CA LEU A 52 5.28 3.34 5.93
C LEU A 52 4.80 2.19 6.83
N ASP A 53 5.52 1.96 7.91
CA ASP A 53 5.13 1.01 8.97
C ASP A 53 5.36 1.70 10.31
N ARG A 54 4.28 2.20 10.90
CA ARG A 54 4.38 3.01 12.12
C ARG A 54 3.13 2.91 12.98
N THR A 55 3.34 2.89 14.28
CA THR A 55 2.29 3.14 15.27
C THR A 55 2.32 4.60 15.68
N TYR A 56 1.18 5.26 15.62
CA TYR A 56 0.95 6.60 16.13
C TYR A 56 0.14 6.54 17.41
N TYR A 57 0.38 7.47 18.30
CA TYR A 57 -0.33 7.58 19.58
C TYR A 57 -0.96 8.96 19.69
N ASP A 58 -2.02 9.08 20.47
CA ASP A 58 -2.60 10.38 20.83
C ASP A 58 -1.54 11.28 21.48
N ASP A 59 -0.84 10.78 22.49
CA ASP A 59 0.42 11.37 22.99
C ASP A 59 1.62 10.59 22.39
N ASP A 60 2.08 11.00 21.20
CA ASP A 60 3.16 10.30 20.50
C ASP A 60 4.52 10.41 21.20
N VAL A 61 4.71 11.42 22.05
CA VAL A 61 5.95 11.63 22.83
C VAL A 61 6.06 10.58 23.94
N HIS A 62 5.00 10.36 24.70
CA HIS A 62 4.98 9.43 25.83
C HIS A 62 4.41 8.04 25.46
N LYS A 63 3.99 7.85 24.20
CA LYS A 63 3.34 6.61 23.71
C LYS A 63 2.11 6.22 24.52
N LYS A 64 1.26 7.21 24.80
CA LYS A 64 0.05 7.07 25.61
C LYS A 64 -1.20 7.46 24.83
N GLY A 65 -2.35 7.13 25.41
CA GLY A 65 -3.64 7.36 24.79
C GLY A 65 -4.02 6.29 23.79
N SER A 66 -4.98 6.59 22.94
CA SER A 66 -5.36 5.71 21.82
C SER A 66 -4.21 5.59 20.82
N SER A 67 -4.21 4.52 20.05
CA SER A 67 -3.17 4.28 19.04
C SER A 67 -3.75 3.80 17.72
N VAL A 68 -3.05 4.11 16.64
CA VAL A 68 -3.33 3.54 15.32
C VAL A 68 -2.05 2.95 14.73
N VAL A 69 -2.13 1.69 14.31
CA VAL A 69 -1.08 1.02 13.53
C VAL A 69 -1.35 1.28 12.07
N VAL A 70 -0.39 1.88 11.39
CA VAL A 70 -0.50 2.23 9.96
C VAL A 70 0.57 1.51 9.19
N PHE A 71 0.15 0.66 8.26
CA PHE A 71 1.01 0.04 7.27
C PHE A 71 0.58 0.47 5.88
N ILE A 72 1.48 1.09 5.12
CA ILE A 72 1.23 1.49 3.73
C ILE A 72 2.38 0.99 2.87
N ASN A 73 2.06 0.26 1.82
CA ASN A 73 2.99 -0.08 0.74
C ASN A 73 2.42 0.51 -0.55
N TYR A 74 2.94 1.68 -0.92
CA TYR A 74 2.50 2.46 -2.07
C TYR A 74 3.46 2.27 -3.24
N LEU A 75 3.00 1.57 -4.28
CA LEU A 75 3.70 1.37 -5.54
C LEU A 75 3.34 2.48 -6.54
N PHE A 76 4.32 3.00 -7.26
CA PHE A 76 4.11 4.02 -8.31
C PHE A 76 5.16 3.92 -9.41
N PRO A 77 4.85 4.38 -10.65
CA PRO A 77 5.81 4.44 -11.74
C PRO A 77 6.84 5.55 -11.50
N LYS A 78 8.13 5.25 -11.67
CA LYS A 78 9.22 6.16 -11.32
C LYS A 78 9.41 7.30 -12.30
N ALA A 79 9.29 7.03 -13.60
CA ALA A 79 9.67 7.96 -14.65
C ALA A 79 8.49 8.75 -15.26
N ASP A 80 7.25 8.33 -15.06
CA ASP A 80 6.08 8.94 -15.66
C ASP A 80 5.27 9.74 -14.63
N SER A 81 5.39 11.05 -14.69
CA SER A 81 4.69 11.95 -13.77
C SER A 81 3.17 11.95 -13.95
N THR A 82 2.66 11.66 -15.13
CA THR A 82 1.21 11.56 -15.38
C THR A 82 0.63 10.33 -14.72
N LEU A 83 1.31 9.20 -14.88
CA LEU A 83 0.93 7.97 -14.19
C LEU A 83 1.12 8.09 -12.67
N GLN A 84 2.17 8.76 -12.19
CA GLN A 84 2.33 9.01 -10.74
C GLN A 84 1.12 9.75 -10.16
N ARG A 85 0.63 10.79 -10.83
CA ARG A 85 -0.56 11.54 -10.43
C ARG A 85 -1.80 10.65 -10.42
N LEU A 86 -1.99 9.87 -11.47
CA LEU A 86 -3.11 8.92 -11.55
C LEU A 86 -3.05 7.89 -10.41
N PHE A 87 -1.88 7.32 -10.15
CA PHE A 87 -1.68 6.37 -9.05
C PHE A 87 -1.93 7.01 -7.69
N GLY A 88 -1.50 8.24 -7.47
CA GLY A 88 -1.78 9.01 -6.26
C GLY A 88 -3.29 9.15 -6.02
N ARG A 89 -4.02 9.58 -7.05
CA ARG A 89 -5.48 9.73 -6.99
C ARG A 89 -6.20 8.39 -6.76
N LEU A 90 -5.84 7.33 -7.50
CA LEU A 90 -6.49 6.02 -7.37
C LEU A 90 -6.18 5.36 -6.02
N THR A 91 -5.01 5.62 -5.45
CA THR A 91 -4.58 5.06 -4.17
C THR A 91 -5.17 5.81 -2.97
N PHE A 92 -5.02 7.13 -2.94
CA PHE A 92 -5.33 7.95 -1.77
C PHE A 92 -6.63 8.75 -1.92
N GLY A 93 -7.13 8.93 -3.14
CA GLY A 93 -8.36 9.66 -3.42
C GLY A 93 -8.14 10.99 -4.13
N ASP A 94 -9.21 11.75 -4.31
CA ASP A 94 -9.16 13.05 -4.98
C ASP A 94 -8.30 14.06 -4.22
N GLY A 95 -7.59 14.89 -4.97
CA GLY A 95 -6.65 15.90 -4.42
C GLY A 95 -5.23 15.36 -4.14
N TYR A 96 -4.97 14.09 -4.48
CA TYR A 96 -3.62 13.51 -4.41
C TYR A 96 -2.90 13.44 -5.77
N ASP A 97 -3.58 13.82 -6.84
CA ASP A 97 -3.07 13.86 -8.21
C ASP A 97 -2.09 15.01 -8.50
N SER A 98 -1.96 15.97 -7.58
CA SER A 98 -1.13 17.16 -7.75
C SER A 98 0.13 17.18 -6.88
N ILE A 99 0.32 16.17 -6.02
CA ILE A 99 1.43 16.13 -5.05
C ILE A 99 2.37 14.94 -5.31
N PRO A 100 3.67 15.11 -5.00
CA PRO A 100 4.65 14.03 -5.18
C PRO A 100 4.35 12.81 -4.30
N PRO A 101 4.79 11.60 -4.69
CA PRO A 101 4.50 10.36 -3.95
C PRO A 101 4.86 10.40 -2.46
N GLN A 102 6.00 10.98 -2.10
CA GLN A 102 6.45 11.09 -0.70
C GLN A 102 5.55 12.01 0.12
N GLU A 103 5.13 13.13 -0.47
CA GLU A 103 4.23 14.07 0.18
C GLU A 103 2.81 13.50 0.28
N ALA A 104 2.36 12.77 -0.75
CA ALA A 104 1.10 12.06 -0.77
C ALA A 104 1.02 11.05 0.39
N LEU A 105 2.04 10.22 0.55
CA LEU A 105 2.12 9.27 1.66
C LEU A 105 2.09 9.96 3.02
N ALA A 106 2.90 11.02 3.19
CA ALA A 106 2.98 11.76 4.44
C ALA A 106 1.66 12.48 4.79
N ARG A 107 0.96 13.02 3.79
CA ARG A 107 -0.34 13.65 3.96
C ARG A 107 -1.40 12.61 4.35
N TYR A 108 -1.48 11.51 3.64
CA TYR A 108 -2.44 10.45 3.94
C TYR A 108 -2.22 9.87 5.35
N ALA A 109 -0.98 9.67 5.76
CA ALA A 109 -0.67 9.23 7.12
C ALA A 109 -1.17 10.21 8.20
N ARG A 110 -1.11 11.53 7.96
CA ARG A 110 -1.68 12.53 8.89
C ARG A 110 -3.20 12.49 8.91
N GLU A 111 -3.84 12.29 7.76
CA GLU A 111 -5.30 12.16 7.68
C GLU A 111 -5.78 10.91 8.44
N VAL A 112 -5.08 9.78 8.31
CA VAL A 112 -5.36 8.56 9.08
C VAL A 112 -5.20 8.80 10.58
N GLN A 113 -4.16 9.51 11.00
CA GLN A 113 -3.99 9.86 12.41
C GLN A 113 -5.18 10.69 12.92
N ALA A 114 -5.59 11.71 12.16
CA ALA A 114 -6.72 12.57 12.55
C ALA A 114 -8.06 11.83 12.61
N GLU A 115 -8.22 10.79 11.78
CA GLU A 115 -9.46 9.99 11.74
C GLU A 115 -9.52 8.91 12.82
N TYR A 116 -8.40 8.27 13.13
CA TYR A 116 -8.38 7.05 13.96
C TYR A 116 -7.85 7.26 15.37
N LEU A 117 -7.22 8.40 15.68
CA LEU A 117 -6.83 8.73 17.04
C LEU A 117 -7.95 9.48 17.74
N PHE A 118 -8.32 8.98 18.91
CA PHE A 118 -9.26 9.65 19.79
C PHE A 118 -8.50 10.71 20.60
N GLY A 119 -8.54 11.96 20.16
CA GLY A 119 -7.91 13.06 20.88
C GLY A 119 -8.52 13.26 22.27
N SER A 120 -7.72 13.75 23.20
CA SER A 120 -8.13 14.06 24.57
C SER A 120 -9.22 15.16 24.68
N GLY A 121 -9.57 15.78 23.56
CA GLY A 121 -10.65 16.79 23.44
C GLY A 121 -11.96 16.25 22.89
N ASP A 122 -11.97 15.05 22.35
CA ASP A 122 -13.20 14.44 21.83
C ASP A 122 -14.06 13.99 23.01
N SER A 123 -15.21 14.63 23.16
CA SER A 123 -16.21 14.31 24.20
C SER A 123 -16.84 12.95 23.92
N ILE A 124 -16.06 11.87 23.91
CA ILE A 124 -16.59 10.51 23.95
C ILE A 124 -17.01 10.27 25.42
N THR A 125 -18.18 10.75 25.75
CA THR A 125 -18.77 10.68 27.09
C THR A 125 -19.03 9.26 27.60
N MET A 126 -18.69 8.23 26.80
CA MET A 126 -18.94 6.82 27.11
C MET A 126 -17.70 6.05 27.60
N TYR A 127 -16.51 6.61 27.48
CA TYR A 127 -15.26 5.92 27.86
C TYR A 127 -14.46 6.73 28.89
N THR A 128 -13.88 6.04 29.85
CA THR A 128 -12.88 6.63 30.76
C THR A 128 -11.55 6.86 30.03
N ALA A 129 -10.71 7.73 30.57
CA ALA A 129 -9.37 7.97 30.01
C ALA A 129 -8.51 6.68 29.94
N GLU A 130 -8.73 5.74 30.86
CA GLU A 130 -8.04 4.44 30.90
C GLU A 130 -8.55 3.51 29.79
N GLU A 131 -9.87 3.50 29.51
CA GLU A 131 -10.45 2.75 28.41
C GLU A 131 -9.99 3.32 27.06
N ILE A 132 -9.94 4.64 26.90
CA ILE A 132 -9.42 5.30 25.68
C ILE A 132 -7.93 4.93 25.48
N ALA A 133 -7.14 4.88 26.54
CA ALA A 133 -5.72 4.52 26.45
C ALA A 133 -5.46 3.10 25.93
N GLY A 134 -6.46 2.21 26.03
CA GLY A 134 -6.40 0.85 25.49
C GLY A 134 -6.92 0.70 24.07
N LEU A 135 -7.51 1.74 23.49
CA LEU A 135 -8.09 1.68 22.15
C LEU A 135 -7.00 1.61 21.08
N LYS A 136 -7.07 0.60 20.23
CA LYS A 136 -6.13 0.38 19.14
C LYS A 136 -6.87 0.22 17.83
N SER A 137 -6.56 1.08 16.88
CA SER A 137 -7.06 1.01 15.49
C SER A 137 -5.94 0.52 14.56
N GLU A 138 -6.31 0.02 13.39
CA GLU A 138 -5.36 -0.44 12.38
C GLU A 138 -5.78 0.02 10.98
N LEU A 139 -4.80 0.39 10.17
CA LEU A 139 -4.95 0.62 8.75
C LEU A 139 -3.81 -0.05 8.00
N SER A 140 -4.14 -0.86 7.01
CA SER A 140 -3.19 -1.41 6.05
C SER A 140 -3.65 -1.08 4.63
N LEU A 141 -2.79 -0.41 3.87
CA LEU A 141 -3.01 -0.07 2.47
C LEU A 141 -1.87 -0.64 1.64
N VAL A 142 -2.19 -1.50 0.68
CA VAL A 142 -1.22 -2.11 -0.22
C VAL A 142 -1.66 -1.91 -1.66
N THR A 143 -0.75 -1.40 -2.49
CA THR A 143 -0.97 -1.30 -3.93
C THR A 143 -0.06 -2.25 -4.70
N LYS A 144 -0.60 -2.86 -5.74
CA LYS A 144 0.10 -3.76 -6.67
C LYS A 144 -0.28 -3.38 -8.09
N ALA A 145 0.66 -3.48 -9.01
CA ALA A 145 0.40 -3.25 -10.43
C ALA A 145 0.81 -4.47 -11.24
N SER A 146 0.02 -4.79 -12.26
CA SER A 146 0.30 -5.86 -13.20
C SER A 146 -0.23 -5.51 -14.58
N PHE A 147 0.47 -5.94 -15.62
CA PHE A 147 -0.08 -5.81 -16.97
C PHE A 147 -1.14 -6.89 -17.22
N VAL A 148 -2.31 -6.47 -17.69
CA VAL A 148 -3.43 -7.36 -18.01
C VAL A 148 -3.40 -7.74 -19.48
N ASP A 149 -3.13 -6.77 -20.33
CA ASP A 149 -3.00 -6.95 -21.78
C ASP A 149 -1.87 -6.07 -22.29
N VAL A 150 -0.73 -6.67 -22.48
CA VAL A 150 0.48 -5.98 -22.84
C VAL A 150 0.49 -5.48 -24.28
N PRO A 151 0.02 -6.25 -25.32
CA PRO A 151 -0.09 -5.73 -26.68
C PRO A 151 -0.96 -4.48 -26.79
N HIS A 152 -1.94 -4.34 -25.92
CA HIS A 152 -2.84 -3.19 -25.90
C HIS A 152 -2.47 -2.12 -24.88
N GLY A 153 -1.40 -2.36 -24.10
CA GLY A 153 -0.95 -1.39 -23.09
C GLY A 153 -1.89 -1.25 -21.90
N LEU A 154 -2.58 -2.32 -21.51
CA LEU A 154 -3.49 -2.30 -20.37
C LEU A 154 -2.79 -2.72 -19.09
N LEU A 155 -2.77 -1.81 -18.13
CA LEU A 155 -2.22 -1.99 -16.79
C LEU A 155 -3.37 -2.11 -15.77
N SER A 156 -3.27 -3.06 -14.85
CA SER A 156 -4.15 -3.15 -13.68
C SER A 156 -3.42 -2.63 -12.45
N LEU A 157 -4.06 -1.70 -11.74
CA LEU A 157 -3.69 -1.32 -10.38
C LEU A 157 -4.68 -1.98 -9.42
N GLN A 158 -4.18 -2.78 -8.50
CA GLN A 158 -4.92 -3.34 -7.38
C GLN A 158 -4.62 -2.53 -6.12
N LYS A 159 -5.68 -2.15 -5.41
CA LYS A 159 -5.59 -1.52 -4.08
C LYS A 159 -6.30 -2.42 -3.07
N GLU A 160 -5.58 -2.87 -2.06
CA GLU A 160 -6.11 -3.56 -0.90
C GLU A 160 -6.09 -2.59 0.30
N LEU A 161 -7.24 -2.41 0.93
CA LEU A 161 -7.39 -1.56 2.11
C LEU A 161 -8.03 -2.38 3.22
N TYR A 162 -7.32 -2.56 4.31
CA TYR A 162 -7.86 -3.08 5.56
C TYR A 162 -7.93 -1.95 6.58
N THR A 163 -9.06 -1.86 7.27
CA THR A 163 -9.26 -0.92 8.36
C THR A 163 -9.91 -1.61 9.54
N TYR A 164 -9.46 -1.27 10.73
CA TYR A 164 -10.08 -1.65 11.98
C TYR A 164 -10.16 -0.42 12.88
N SER A 165 -11.37 -0.01 13.21
CA SER A 165 -11.60 1.06 14.19
C SER A 165 -11.74 0.45 15.58
N ALA A 166 -11.07 1.02 16.56
CA ALA A 166 -11.15 0.57 17.94
C ALA A 166 -12.60 0.51 18.42
N GLY A 167 -12.99 -0.60 19.04
CA GLY A 167 -14.36 -0.86 19.47
C GLY A 167 -15.27 -1.50 18.41
N ALA A 168 -14.85 -1.61 17.17
CA ALA A 168 -15.58 -2.35 16.16
C ALA A 168 -15.54 -3.87 16.43
N ALA A 169 -16.58 -4.58 16.02
CA ALA A 169 -16.65 -6.04 16.18
C ALA A 169 -15.63 -6.79 15.31
N HIS A 170 -15.26 -6.22 14.14
CA HIS A 170 -14.29 -6.76 13.20
C HIS A 170 -13.76 -5.65 12.28
N GLY A 171 -12.63 -5.90 11.64
CA GLY A 171 -12.09 -5.04 10.59
C GLY A 171 -12.84 -5.18 9.27
N LEU A 172 -12.63 -4.22 8.39
CA LEU A 172 -13.14 -4.20 7.02
C LEU A 172 -11.96 -4.40 6.06
N LEU A 173 -12.11 -5.32 5.12
CA LEU A 173 -11.17 -5.53 4.02
C LEU A 173 -11.86 -5.19 2.71
N GLY A 174 -11.30 -4.24 1.97
CA GLY A 174 -11.74 -3.88 0.63
C GLY A 174 -10.64 -4.08 -0.40
N THR A 175 -11.00 -4.56 -1.58
CA THR A 175 -10.08 -4.64 -2.72
C THR A 175 -10.71 -3.93 -3.90
N SER A 176 -9.94 -3.01 -4.50
CA SER A 176 -10.34 -2.28 -5.70
C SER A 176 -9.38 -2.58 -6.84
N TYR A 177 -9.90 -2.70 -8.05
CA TYR A 177 -9.14 -2.92 -9.27
C TYR A 177 -9.43 -1.79 -10.25
N TYR A 178 -8.37 -1.24 -10.82
CA TYR A 178 -8.45 -0.18 -11.81
C TYR A 178 -7.71 -0.64 -13.06
N THR A 179 -8.36 -0.55 -14.22
CA THR A 179 -7.70 -0.79 -15.51
C THR A 179 -7.28 0.55 -16.11
N ILE A 180 -6.02 0.68 -16.45
CA ILE A 180 -5.41 1.89 -16.99
C ILE A 180 -4.96 1.60 -18.40
N ASP A 181 -5.43 2.41 -19.37
CA ASP A 181 -4.95 2.40 -20.74
C ASP A 181 -3.74 3.34 -20.83
N LEU A 182 -2.63 2.80 -21.33
CA LEU A 182 -1.34 3.52 -21.45
C LEU A 182 -1.16 4.15 -22.84
N LYS A 183 -2.20 4.13 -23.71
CA LYS A 183 -2.16 4.73 -25.05
C LYS A 183 -2.57 6.18 -25.03
#